data_70f412654cc659b90ea717c9bb005874
#
_entry.id   70f412654cc659b90ea717c9bb005874
#
_cell.length_a   1.000
_cell.length_b   1.000
_cell.length_c   1.000
_cell.angle_alpha   90.00
_cell.angle_beta   90.00
_cell.angle_gamma   90.00
#
_symmetry.space_group_name_H-M   'P 1'
#
loop_
_entity.id
_entity.type
_entity.pdbx_description
1 polymer ?
#
loop_
_entity_poly.entity_id
_entity_poly.type
_entity_poly.pdbx_seq_one_letter_code
_entity_poly.pdbx_strand_id
1 'polypeptide(L)'
;MYIFPTNIKFTDKHKDEMLECAKKGDWLNHESHHSGQYQPYQFITDYSGRLKVDDSILKAKEIITEKIKEPDAIFVMRLPPWTDMHIHIDTYTKPGEYRRTVIMTLLSPRNYKEETRLEYYKEDKKTITETHCYNDGQSIITDATVFHKCFNQTPDWRYSLQVTFKDEVDYINNIINS
;
A
#
# COMPACT_ATOMS: atom_id res chain seq x y z
N MET A 1 -3.67 -11.16 14.06
CA MET A 1 -4.33 -10.52 12.88
C MET A 1 -3.50 -9.32 12.51
N TYR A 2 -3.10 -9.22 11.25
CA TYR A 2 -2.24 -8.14 10.73
C TYR A 2 -2.95 -7.30 9.67
N ILE A 3 -4.14 -7.74 9.24
CA ILE A 3 -4.97 -7.09 8.24
C ILE A 3 -6.34 -6.79 8.84
N PHE A 4 -6.74 -5.53 8.78
CA PHE A 4 -8.03 -5.06 9.31
C PHE A 4 -8.82 -4.38 8.18
N PRO A 5 -10.00 -4.88 7.84
CA PRO A 5 -10.90 -4.18 6.92
C PRO A 5 -11.27 -2.80 7.46
N THR A 6 -11.37 -1.81 6.58
CA THR A 6 -11.79 -0.46 6.97
C THR A 6 -13.14 -0.11 6.36
N ASN A 7 -13.81 0.89 6.91
CA ASN A 7 -14.98 1.52 6.31
C ASN A 7 -14.60 2.62 5.28
N ILE A 8 -13.31 2.82 5.03
CA ILE A 8 -12.82 3.77 4.02
C ILE A 8 -13.02 3.14 2.65
N LYS A 9 -13.85 3.78 1.83
CA LYS A 9 -14.12 3.35 0.45
C LYS A 9 -13.91 4.51 -0.50
N PHE A 10 -13.14 4.25 -1.54
CA PHE A 10 -13.04 5.15 -2.69
C PHE A 10 -13.93 4.63 -3.81
N THR A 11 -14.67 5.54 -4.46
CA THR A 11 -15.47 5.18 -5.64
C THR A 11 -14.55 4.75 -6.78
N ASP A 12 -15.04 3.97 -7.73
CA ASP A 12 -14.28 3.56 -8.91
C ASP A 12 -13.79 4.77 -9.70
N LYS A 13 -14.66 5.76 -9.88
CA LYS A 13 -14.28 7.02 -10.51
C LYS A 13 -13.09 7.68 -9.80
N HIS A 14 -13.10 7.77 -8.47
CA HIS A 14 -12.01 8.38 -7.71
C HIS A 14 -10.72 7.55 -7.82
N LYS A 15 -10.83 6.20 -7.80
CA LYS A 15 -9.67 5.32 -8.02
C LYS A 15 -9.07 5.49 -9.42
N ASP A 16 -9.90 5.64 -10.44
CA ASP A 16 -9.46 5.90 -11.81
C ASP A 16 -8.77 7.26 -11.95
N GLU A 17 -9.30 8.31 -11.31
CA GLU A 17 -8.68 9.63 -11.26
C GLU A 17 -7.29 9.58 -10.60
N MET A 18 -7.16 8.91 -9.45
CA MET A 18 -5.86 8.69 -8.78
C MET A 18 -4.89 7.89 -9.65
N LEU A 19 -5.38 6.86 -10.34
CA LEU A 19 -4.57 6.04 -11.24
C LEU A 19 -4.04 6.86 -12.42
N GLU A 20 -4.88 7.68 -13.05
CA GLU A 20 -4.47 8.54 -14.15
C GLU A 20 -3.47 9.63 -13.70
N CYS A 21 -3.64 10.15 -12.49
CA CYS A 21 -2.67 11.04 -11.88
C CYS A 21 -1.31 10.33 -11.69
N ALA A 22 -1.35 9.15 -11.11
CA ALA A 22 -0.14 8.37 -10.85
C ALA A 22 0.61 7.99 -12.14
N LYS A 23 -0.10 7.61 -13.21
CA LYS A 23 0.51 7.27 -14.51
C LYS A 23 1.31 8.42 -15.13
N LYS A 24 0.99 9.67 -14.79
CA LYS A 24 1.71 10.87 -15.25
C LYS A 24 2.92 11.23 -14.40
N GLY A 25 3.13 10.52 -13.29
CA GLY A 25 4.23 10.78 -12.37
C GLY A 25 5.53 10.11 -12.79
N ASP A 26 6.63 10.55 -12.19
CA ASP A 26 7.96 9.97 -12.40
C ASP A 26 8.19 8.81 -11.44
N TRP A 27 8.23 7.60 -11.96
CA TRP A 27 8.38 6.38 -11.20
C TRP A 27 9.83 6.14 -10.76
N LEU A 28 9.99 5.80 -9.48
CA LEU A 28 11.25 5.40 -8.87
C LEU A 28 11.33 3.88 -8.76
N ASN A 29 12.46 3.31 -9.12
CA ASN A 29 12.77 1.93 -8.78
C ASN A 29 13.05 1.81 -7.28
N HIS A 30 12.58 0.74 -6.66
CA HIS A 30 12.95 0.43 -5.30
C HIS A 30 14.39 -0.13 -5.27
N GLU A 31 15.28 0.65 -4.68
CA GLU A 31 16.62 0.19 -4.33
C GLU A 31 16.62 -0.24 -2.87
N SER A 32 16.68 -1.54 -2.63
CA SER A 32 16.71 -2.07 -1.27
C SER A 32 18.09 -1.85 -0.66
N HIS A 33 18.23 -0.78 0.10
CA HIS A 33 19.48 -0.51 0.84
C HIS A 33 19.63 -1.35 2.12
N HIS A 34 18.54 -1.98 2.60
CA HIS A 34 18.54 -2.64 3.92
C HIS A 34 18.45 -4.17 3.89
N SER A 35 17.86 -4.76 2.85
CA SER A 35 17.73 -6.22 2.75
C SER A 35 18.69 -6.87 1.77
N GLY A 36 19.44 -6.09 1.01
CA GLY A 36 20.29 -6.57 -0.08
C GLY A 36 19.51 -7.24 -1.24
N GLN A 37 18.19 -7.18 -1.20
CA GLN A 37 17.32 -7.78 -2.21
C GLN A 37 16.62 -6.69 -3.02
N TYR A 38 16.79 -6.74 -4.34
CA TYR A 38 16.02 -5.91 -5.26
C TYR A 38 14.54 -6.29 -5.17
N GLN A 39 13.68 -5.29 -4.97
CA GLN A 39 12.23 -5.46 -5.06
C GLN A 39 11.76 -5.04 -6.46
N PRO A 40 10.89 -5.84 -7.10
CA PRO A 40 10.49 -5.60 -8.49
C PRO A 40 9.49 -4.45 -8.67
N TYR A 41 9.08 -3.77 -7.61
CA TYR A 41 8.10 -2.70 -7.69
C TYR A 41 8.72 -1.33 -7.94
N GLN A 42 7.90 -0.42 -8.45
CA GLN A 42 8.20 1.01 -8.59
C GLN A 42 7.20 1.82 -7.77
N PHE A 43 7.60 3.00 -7.32
CA PHE A 43 6.76 3.88 -6.52
C PHE A 43 6.97 5.36 -6.85
N ILE A 44 5.95 6.17 -6.53
CA ILE A 44 6.02 7.63 -6.50
C ILE A 44 5.40 8.13 -5.20
N THR A 45 5.93 9.19 -4.64
CA THR A 45 5.48 9.69 -3.33
C THR A 45 5.37 11.21 -3.33
N ASP A 46 4.52 11.73 -2.44
CA ASP A 46 4.34 13.16 -2.22
C ASP A 46 5.61 13.82 -1.69
N TYR A 47 6.35 13.19 -0.78
CA TYR A 47 7.60 13.75 -0.23
C TYR A 47 8.77 13.69 -1.21
N SER A 48 8.69 12.91 -2.29
CA SER A 48 9.71 12.92 -3.34
C SER A 48 9.57 14.09 -4.32
N GLY A 49 8.46 14.82 -4.28
CA GLY A 49 8.08 15.85 -5.24
C GLY A 49 7.79 15.34 -6.65
N ARG A 50 7.71 14.02 -6.84
CA ARG A 50 7.50 13.34 -8.13
C ARG A 50 6.06 12.91 -8.36
N LEU A 51 5.30 12.72 -7.29
CA LEU A 51 3.86 12.62 -7.37
C LEU A 51 3.32 14.04 -7.55
N LYS A 52 2.77 14.34 -8.72
CA LYS A 52 1.98 15.55 -8.87
C LYS A 52 0.73 15.37 -8.02
N VAL A 53 0.69 16.08 -6.90
CA VAL A 53 -0.46 16.09 -6.00
C VAL A 53 -1.55 16.85 -6.72
N ASP A 54 -2.47 16.13 -7.34
CA ASP A 54 -3.67 16.71 -7.96
C ASP A 54 -4.88 16.58 -7.03
N ASP A 55 -6.02 17.10 -7.47
CA ASP A 55 -7.24 17.11 -6.68
C ASP A 55 -7.68 15.71 -6.21
N SER A 56 -7.38 14.66 -6.99
CA SER A 56 -7.76 13.29 -6.64
C SER A 56 -6.96 12.73 -5.45
N ILE A 57 -5.67 13.03 -5.41
CA ILE A 57 -4.77 12.64 -4.31
C ILE A 57 -5.05 13.50 -3.06
N LEU A 58 -5.27 14.82 -3.23
CA LEU A 58 -5.68 15.69 -2.14
C LEU A 58 -6.99 15.23 -1.50
N LYS A 59 -7.98 14.89 -2.30
CA LYS A 59 -9.24 14.35 -1.81
C LYS A 59 -9.07 13.02 -1.06
N ALA A 60 -8.19 12.13 -1.51
CA ALA A 60 -7.88 10.91 -0.78
C ALA A 60 -7.22 11.23 0.57
N LYS A 61 -6.28 12.18 0.59
CA LYS A 61 -5.63 12.65 1.82
C LYS A 61 -6.64 13.25 2.80
N GLU A 62 -7.56 14.10 2.33
CA GLU A 62 -8.64 14.70 3.14
C GLU A 62 -9.53 13.62 3.77
N ILE A 63 -10.01 12.64 2.99
CA ILE A 63 -10.84 11.54 3.50
C ILE A 63 -10.12 10.76 4.61
N ILE A 64 -8.83 10.50 4.45
CA ILE A 64 -8.03 9.82 5.46
C ILE A 64 -7.84 10.69 6.70
N THR A 65 -7.53 11.99 6.51
CA THR A 65 -7.31 12.94 7.60
C THR A 65 -8.57 13.15 8.44
N GLU A 66 -9.74 13.24 7.81
CA GLU A 66 -11.02 13.37 8.50
C GLU A 66 -11.37 12.15 9.36
N LYS A 67 -11.03 10.96 8.87
CA LYS A 67 -11.38 9.70 9.55
C LYS A 67 -10.37 9.27 10.60
N ILE A 68 -9.11 9.64 10.44
CA ILE A 68 -8.02 9.17 11.28
C ILE A 68 -7.19 10.34 11.79
N LYS A 69 -6.30 10.84 10.94
CA LYS A 69 -5.38 11.96 11.15
C LYS A 69 -4.58 12.21 9.86
N GLU A 70 -3.79 13.26 9.82
CA GLU A 70 -2.88 13.51 8.73
C GLU A 70 -1.84 12.37 8.62
N PRO A 71 -1.70 11.75 7.44
CA PRO A 71 -0.74 10.67 7.22
C PRO A 71 0.70 11.21 7.16
N ASP A 72 1.66 10.35 7.51
CA ASP A 72 3.08 10.67 7.39
C ASP A 72 3.55 10.70 5.93
N ALA A 73 2.97 9.87 5.07
CA ALA A 73 3.20 9.92 3.64
C ALA A 73 2.08 9.23 2.84
N ILE A 74 1.93 9.66 1.59
CA ILE A 74 1.10 9.01 0.57
C ILE A 74 2.01 8.61 -0.59
N PHE A 75 1.83 7.40 -1.11
CA PHE A 75 2.48 6.97 -2.34
C PHE A 75 1.62 5.99 -3.12
N VAL A 76 1.88 5.94 -4.42
CA VAL A 76 1.36 4.91 -5.30
C VAL A 76 2.50 3.96 -5.63
N MET A 77 2.24 2.68 -5.46
CA MET A 77 3.13 1.61 -5.85
C MET A 77 2.57 0.93 -7.09
N ARG A 78 3.46 0.53 -8.01
CA ARG A 78 3.10 -0.37 -9.10
C ARG A 78 4.02 -1.59 -9.14
N LEU A 79 3.42 -2.73 -9.46
CA LEU A 79 4.10 -4.01 -9.60
C LEU A 79 3.89 -4.54 -11.03
N PRO A 80 4.96 -4.97 -11.74
CA PRO A 80 4.83 -5.45 -13.11
C PRO A 80 3.92 -6.66 -13.25
N PRO A 81 3.39 -6.93 -14.46
CA PRO A 81 2.66 -8.17 -14.77
C PRO A 81 3.46 -9.42 -14.38
N TRP A 82 2.77 -10.44 -13.89
CA TRP A 82 3.34 -11.74 -13.55
C TRP A 82 4.53 -11.69 -12.60
N THR A 83 4.52 -10.73 -11.69
CA THR A 83 5.62 -10.48 -10.76
C THR A 83 5.13 -10.43 -9.33
N ASP A 84 5.82 -11.11 -8.44
CA ASP A 84 5.58 -11.07 -7.00
C ASP A 84 6.70 -10.32 -6.29
N MET A 85 6.38 -9.63 -5.21
CA MET A 85 7.39 -9.04 -4.32
C MET A 85 8.13 -10.14 -3.56
N HIS A 86 9.36 -9.88 -3.14
CA HIS A 86 10.01 -10.73 -2.15
C HIS A 86 9.37 -10.53 -0.78
N ILE A 87 9.42 -11.56 0.08
CA ILE A 87 8.96 -11.44 1.47
C ILE A 87 9.84 -10.44 2.21
N HIS A 88 9.24 -9.40 2.78
CA HIS A 88 9.93 -8.28 3.43
C HIS A 88 9.11 -7.71 4.59
N ILE A 89 9.70 -6.79 5.30
CA ILE A 89 9.04 -5.85 6.22
C ILE A 89 9.28 -4.44 5.66
N ASP A 90 8.34 -3.54 5.86
CA ASP A 90 8.52 -2.17 5.42
C ASP A 90 9.41 -1.41 6.39
N THR A 91 10.44 -0.78 5.85
CA THR A 91 11.33 0.09 6.61
C THR A 91 11.40 1.46 5.97
N TYR A 92 11.56 2.52 6.77
CA TYR A 92 11.96 3.80 6.23
C TYR A 92 13.44 3.81 5.85
N THR A 93 13.80 4.73 4.97
CA THR A 93 15.19 4.92 4.52
C THR A 93 16.14 5.38 5.61
N LYS A 94 15.61 5.94 6.73
CA LYS A 94 16.41 6.36 7.87
C LYS A 94 16.44 5.30 8.96
N PRO A 95 17.60 4.96 9.50
CA PRO A 95 17.70 4.03 10.62
C PRO A 95 16.83 4.47 11.81
N GLY A 96 16.05 3.56 12.35
CA GLY A 96 15.16 3.82 13.49
C GLY A 96 13.79 4.41 13.14
N GLU A 97 13.53 4.73 11.88
CA GLU A 97 12.20 5.09 11.41
C GLU A 97 11.55 3.89 10.72
N TYR A 98 10.44 3.40 11.28
CA TYR A 98 9.68 2.28 10.72
C TYR A 98 8.30 2.77 10.30
N ARG A 99 7.85 2.34 9.13
CA ARG A 99 6.43 2.35 8.81
C ARG A 99 5.79 1.28 9.66
N ARG A 100 4.80 1.64 10.43
CA ARG A 100 4.13 0.68 11.31
C ARG A 100 2.78 0.28 10.75
N THR A 101 2.03 1.26 10.29
CA THR A 101 0.71 1.07 9.73
C THR A 101 0.65 1.58 8.31
N VAL A 102 0.09 0.76 7.43
CA VAL A 102 -0.19 1.13 6.04
C VAL A 102 -1.66 0.89 5.74
N ILE A 103 -2.35 1.92 5.24
CA ILE A 103 -3.66 1.76 4.62
C ILE A 103 -3.44 1.53 3.13
N MET A 104 -3.88 0.38 2.66
CA MET A 104 -3.76 -0.01 1.26
C MET A 104 -5.09 0.02 0.55
N THR A 105 -5.11 0.58 -0.66
CA THR A 105 -6.25 0.53 -1.58
C THR A 105 -5.79 0.06 -2.95
N LEU A 106 -6.36 -1.01 -3.45
CA LEU A 106 -6.09 -1.48 -4.81
C LEU A 106 -6.76 -0.53 -5.82
N LEU A 107 -5.95 0.09 -6.69
CA LEU A 107 -6.44 0.96 -7.75
C LEU A 107 -6.74 0.19 -9.04
N SER A 108 -5.88 -0.77 -9.39
CA SER A 108 -6.00 -1.60 -10.59
C SER A 108 -5.02 -2.80 -10.53
N PRO A 109 -5.34 -3.97 -11.13
CA PRO A 109 -6.66 -4.35 -11.65
C PRO A 109 -7.61 -4.77 -10.52
N ARG A 110 -8.91 -4.48 -10.65
CA ARG A 110 -9.92 -4.68 -9.59
C ARG A 110 -10.70 -5.98 -9.70
N ASN A 111 -10.61 -6.66 -10.83
CA ASN A 111 -11.32 -7.90 -11.14
C ASN A 111 -10.51 -9.18 -10.82
N TYR A 112 -9.27 -9.06 -10.38
CA TYR A 112 -8.37 -10.15 -10.04
C TYR A 112 -8.10 -10.13 -8.52
N LYS A 113 -8.88 -10.89 -7.75
CA LYS A 113 -8.81 -10.85 -6.28
C LYS A 113 -7.68 -11.69 -5.72
N GLU A 114 -7.57 -12.95 -6.14
CA GLU A 114 -6.57 -13.88 -5.66
C GLU A 114 -5.19 -13.57 -6.26
N GLU A 115 -5.16 -13.18 -7.52
CA GLU A 115 -3.95 -12.87 -8.27
C GLU A 115 -3.24 -11.59 -7.77
N THR A 116 -3.97 -10.72 -7.06
CA THR A 116 -3.43 -9.46 -6.49
C THR A 116 -3.37 -9.46 -4.97
N ARG A 117 -3.45 -10.61 -4.34
CA ARG A 117 -3.52 -10.77 -2.89
C ARG A 117 -2.32 -10.25 -2.13
N LEU A 118 -2.48 -10.11 -0.82
CA LEU A 118 -1.45 -9.83 0.17
C LEU A 118 -1.37 -11.02 1.13
N GLU A 119 -0.16 -11.51 1.39
CA GLU A 119 0.10 -12.58 2.35
C GLU A 119 1.05 -12.13 3.45
N TYR A 120 0.79 -12.58 4.68
CA TYR A 120 1.65 -12.43 5.84
C TYR A 120 2.28 -13.75 6.24
N TYR A 121 3.51 -13.68 6.75
CA TYR A 121 4.35 -14.83 7.03
C TYR A 121 4.88 -14.80 8.47
N LYS A 122 5.18 -15.98 9.03
CA LYS A 122 5.99 -16.12 10.23
C LYS A 122 7.45 -15.71 9.95
N GLU A 123 8.24 -15.60 11.01
CA GLU A 123 9.68 -15.32 10.93
C GLU A 123 10.46 -16.32 10.06
N ASP A 124 9.95 -17.55 9.89
CA ASP A 124 10.54 -18.56 9.02
C ASP A 124 10.42 -18.21 7.52
N LYS A 125 9.65 -17.17 7.18
CA LYS A 125 9.36 -16.72 5.80
C LYS A 125 8.78 -17.82 4.89
N LYS A 126 8.15 -18.81 5.47
CA LYS A 126 7.55 -19.97 4.76
C LYS A 126 6.11 -20.21 5.18
N THR A 127 5.83 -20.06 6.46
CA THR A 127 4.50 -20.33 7.01
C THR A 127 3.61 -19.09 6.84
N ILE A 128 2.58 -19.21 6.01
CA ILE A 128 1.56 -18.16 5.83
C ILE A 128 0.69 -18.11 7.10
N THR A 129 0.52 -16.93 7.65
CA THR A 129 -0.34 -16.68 8.82
C THR A 129 -1.66 -16.06 8.46
N GLU A 130 -1.69 -15.24 7.40
CA GLU A 130 -2.88 -14.52 6.97
C GLU A 130 -2.81 -14.23 5.46
N THR A 131 -3.94 -14.31 4.76
CA THR A 131 -4.08 -13.96 3.34
C THR A 131 -5.26 -13.02 3.17
N HIS A 132 -5.07 -11.97 2.41
CA HIS A 132 -6.12 -11.03 2.05
C HIS A 132 -6.27 -10.92 0.53
N CYS A 133 -7.49 -11.17 0.06
CA CYS A 133 -7.92 -10.90 -1.30
C CYS A 133 -8.72 -9.60 -1.31
N TYR A 134 -8.33 -8.64 -2.15
CA TYR A 134 -8.97 -7.32 -2.16
C TYR A 134 -10.42 -7.40 -2.62
N ASN A 135 -11.32 -6.83 -1.82
CA ASN A 135 -12.70 -6.59 -2.21
C ASN A 135 -12.83 -5.23 -2.91
N ASP A 136 -13.81 -5.12 -3.80
CA ASP A 136 -14.00 -3.91 -4.61
C ASP A 136 -14.16 -2.65 -3.74
N GLY A 137 -13.28 -1.70 -3.97
CA GLY A 137 -13.32 -0.38 -3.35
C GLY A 137 -12.94 -0.31 -1.88
N GLN A 138 -12.70 -1.43 -1.22
CA GLN A 138 -12.36 -1.46 0.20
C GLN A 138 -10.87 -1.22 0.41
N SER A 139 -10.57 -0.33 1.34
CA SER A 139 -9.22 -0.18 1.88
C SER A 139 -9.02 -1.12 3.07
N ILE A 140 -7.79 -1.52 3.29
CA ILE A 140 -7.38 -2.34 4.43
C ILE A 140 -6.30 -1.61 5.21
N ILE A 141 -6.27 -1.82 6.52
CA ILE A 141 -5.14 -1.46 7.38
C ILE A 141 -4.24 -2.68 7.49
N THR A 142 -2.95 -2.47 7.38
CA THR A 142 -1.96 -3.54 7.49
C THR A 142 -0.84 -3.16 8.45
N ASP A 143 -0.32 -4.17 9.16
CA ASP A 143 0.90 -4.03 9.96
C ASP A 143 2.13 -4.21 9.05
N ALA A 144 2.84 -3.12 8.81
CA ALA A 144 4.01 -3.12 7.93
C ALA A 144 5.28 -3.66 8.59
N THR A 145 5.26 -3.94 9.90
CA THR A 145 6.40 -4.46 10.67
C THR A 145 6.50 -5.98 10.65
N VAL A 146 5.53 -6.67 10.06
CA VAL A 146 5.47 -8.13 9.94
C VAL A 146 5.86 -8.55 8.52
N PHE A 147 6.50 -9.70 8.37
CA PHE A 147 6.86 -10.23 7.06
C PHE A 147 5.65 -10.41 6.18
N HIS A 148 5.66 -9.76 5.03
CA HIS A 148 4.56 -9.80 4.06
C HIS A 148 5.04 -9.81 2.61
N LYS A 149 4.12 -10.09 1.70
CA LYS A 149 4.36 -10.17 0.27
C LYS A 149 3.10 -9.78 -0.49
N CYS A 150 3.24 -8.90 -1.49
CA CYS A 150 2.20 -8.60 -2.45
C CYS A 150 2.41 -9.38 -3.75
N PHE A 151 1.31 -9.76 -4.38
CA PHE A 151 1.28 -10.51 -5.63
C PHE A 151 0.73 -9.68 -6.77
N ASN A 152 1.24 -9.94 -7.96
CA ASN A 152 0.64 -9.54 -9.22
C ASN A 152 0.75 -10.68 -10.25
N GLN A 153 -0.17 -11.61 -10.16
CA GLN A 153 -0.29 -12.75 -11.08
C GLN A 153 -1.34 -12.46 -12.17
N THR A 154 -1.30 -11.23 -12.71
CA THR A 154 -2.20 -10.74 -13.77
C THR A 154 -1.40 -10.26 -14.99
N PRO A 155 -2.02 -10.15 -16.17
CA PRO A 155 -1.37 -9.58 -17.35
C PRO A 155 -1.18 -8.06 -17.28
N ASP A 156 -1.76 -7.39 -16.28
CA ASP A 156 -1.76 -5.94 -16.13
C ASP A 156 -0.81 -5.48 -15.02
N TRP A 157 -0.39 -4.22 -15.06
CA TRP A 157 0.28 -3.58 -13.95
C TRP A 157 -0.66 -3.49 -12.74
N ARG A 158 -0.18 -3.94 -11.58
CA ARG A 158 -0.89 -3.76 -10.31
C ARG A 158 -0.53 -2.40 -9.70
N TYR A 159 -1.54 -1.57 -9.47
CA TYR A 159 -1.39 -0.27 -8.81
C TYR A 159 -2.11 -0.28 -7.47
N SER A 160 -1.46 0.25 -6.45
CA SER A 160 -2.06 0.45 -5.13
C SER A 160 -1.71 1.82 -4.56
N LEU A 161 -2.71 2.50 -4.01
CA LEU A 161 -2.49 3.63 -3.12
C LEU A 161 -2.08 3.10 -1.76
N GLN A 162 -1.05 3.70 -1.18
CA GLN A 162 -0.58 3.40 0.16
C GLN A 162 -0.49 4.69 0.97
N VAL A 163 -1.09 4.68 2.14
CA VAL A 163 -1.09 5.78 3.10
C VAL A 163 -0.44 5.27 4.38
N THR A 164 0.63 5.92 4.83
CA THR A 164 1.46 5.40 5.90
C THR A 164 1.42 6.25 7.15
N PHE A 165 1.51 5.56 8.29
CA PHE A 165 1.58 6.14 9.62
C PHE A 165 2.74 5.51 10.39
N LYS A 166 3.37 6.32 11.26
CA LYS A 166 4.36 5.85 12.25
C LYS A 166 3.72 5.21 13.47
N ASP A 167 2.41 5.39 13.62
CA ASP A 167 1.64 4.84 14.73
C ASP A 167 1.44 3.35 14.59
N GLU A 168 1.23 2.67 15.74
CA GLU A 168 0.91 1.25 15.79
C GLU A 168 -0.44 0.96 15.13
N VAL A 169 -0.55 -0.21 14.52
CA VAL A 169 -1.75 -0.61 13.80
C VAL A 169 -3.00 -0.63 14.67
N ASP A 170 -2.88 -1.08 15.93
CA ASP A 170 -4.00 -1.10 16.88
C ASP A 170 -4.51 0.30 17.20
N TYR A 171 -3.61 1.29 17.31
CA TYR A 171 -4.00 2.68 17.53
C TYR A 171 -4.82 3.22 16.34
N ILE A 172 -4.35 3.04 15.13
CA ILE A 172 -5.05 3.49 13.92
C ILE A 172 -6.37 2.74 13.73
N ASN A 173 -6.39 1.42 13.96
CA ASN A 173 -7.58 0.59 13.85
C ASN A 173 -8.66 1.00 14.86
N ASN A 174 -8.29 1.35 16.08
CA ASN A 174 -9.21 1.84 17.09
C ASN A 174 -9.86 3.17 16.70
N ILE A 175 -9.10 4.10 16.10
CA ILE A 175 -9.66 5.38 15.64
C ILE A 175 -10.70 5.16 14.53
N ILE A 176 -10.44 4.26 13.58
CA ILE A 176 -11.36 4.01 12.45
C ILE A 176 -12.67 3.36 12.91
N ASN A 177 -12.61 2.55 13.97
CA ASN A 177 -13.76 1.79 14.45
C ASN A 177 -14.46 2.42 15.66
N SER A 178 -14.01 3.57 16.14
CA SER A 178 -14.69 4.39 17.16
C SER A 178 -15.75 5.29 16.53
#